data_fae8b9b1bba783713ccfeefa59751864
#
_entry.id   fae8b9b1bba783713ccfeefa59751864
#
_cell.length_a   1.000
_cell.length_b   1.000
_cell.length_c   1.000
_cell.angle_alpha   90.00
_cell.angle_beta   90.00
_cell.angle_gamma   90.00
#
_symmetry.space_group_name_H-M   'P 1'
#
loop_
_entity.id
_entity.type
_entity.pdbx_description
1 polymer ?
#
loop_
_entity_poly.entity_id
_entity_poly.type
_entity_poly.pdbx_seq_one_letter_code
_entity_poly.pdbx_strand_id
1 'polypeptide(L)'
;MGVPIINDGGDSSYYQKLTDTVHLPLPSAFDSNYAYDSTALHELAHSTGHPSRLNRDQSGFFGSSSYAYEELVAEMSACFMSAGLETQPSQQHIDNHKAYVQSWIQSIREKPDTLIHAIKDAQAAANYMDYKAELITEQEYKKLQGNVLEVKKEEKQRVWER
;
A
#
# COMPACT_ATOMS: atom_id res chain seq x y z
N MET A 1 14.33 -2.31 2.10
CA MET A 1 13.95 -1.94 0.72
C MET A 1 14.98 -1.01 0.06
N GLY A 2 15.78 -0.31 0.84
CA GLY A 2 16.75 0.69 0.38
C GLY A 2 16.11 2.01 -0.10
N VAL A 3 14.82 2.22 0.18
CA VAL A 3 14.12 3.47 -0.11
C VAL A 3 14.42 4.45 1.01
N PRO A 4 15.06 5.61 0.75
CA PRO A 4 15.29 6.63 1.76
C PRO A 4 13.99 7.24 2.26
N ILE A 5 13.91 7.51 3.56
CA ILE A 5 12.86 8.33 4.17
C ILE A 5 13.50 9.63 4.62
N ILE A 6 13.01 10.75 4.09
CA ILE A 6 13.51 12.08 4.39
C ILE A 6 12.44 12.86 5.15
N ASN A 7 12.78 13.28 6.37
CA ASN A 7 11.96 14.23 7.13
C ASN A 7 12.43 15.65 6.78
N ASP A 8 11.80 16.24 5.77
CA ASP A 8 12.25 17.51 5.17
C ASP A 8 11.65 18.77 5.82
N GLY A 9 10.76 18.58 6.81
CA GLY A 9 10.08 19.67 7.51
C GLY A 9 8.93 20.31 6.71
N GLY A 10 8.55 19.74 5.57
CA GLY A 10 7.33 20.09 4.85
C GLY A 10 6.07 19.71 5.63
N ASP A 11 4.90 19.99 5.05
CA ASP A 11 3.59 19.71 5.62
C ASP A 11 2.86 18.52 4.94
N SER A 12 3.52 17.87 3.98
CA SER A 12 2.95 16.83 3.14
C SER A 12 3.79 15.56 3.16
N SER A 13 3.14 14.41 3.17
CA SER A 13 3.75 13.10 3.01
C SER A 13 3.55 12.63 1.58
N TYR A 14 4.60 12.10 0.96
CA TYR A 14 4.51 11.54 -0.39
C TYR A 14 5.70 10.65 -0.76
N TYR A 15 5.46 9.69 -1.62
CA TYR A 15 6.50 8.94 -2.32
C TYR A 15 6.83 9.61 -3.65
N GLN A 16 8.10 9.99 -3.85
CA GLN A 16 8.59 10.55 -5.10
C GLN A 16 9.21 9.47 -6.00
N LYS A 17 8.47 9.06 -7.02
CA LYS A 17 8.85 7.97 -7.91
C LYS A 17 10.16 8.20 -8.66
N LEU A 18 10.43 9.45 -9.10
CA LEU A 18 11.62 9.77 -9.89
C LEU A 18 12.94 9.63 -9.12
N THR A 19 12.91 9.95 -7.83
CA THR A 19 14.08 9.85 -6.94
C THR A 19 14.06 8.61 -6.08
N ASP A 20 12.97 7.84 -6.14
CA ASP A 20 12.72 6.65 -5.34
C ASP A 20 12.86 6.94 -3.83
N THR A 21 12.24 8.02 -3.35
CA THR A 21 12.39 8.56 -2.00
C THR A 21 11.03 8.83 -1.39
N VAL A 22 10.87 8.51 -0.12
CA VAL A 22 9.72 8.90 0.71
C VAL A 22 10.03 10.20 1.43
N HIS A 23 9.10 11.16 1.35
CA HIS A 23 9.16 12.43 2.06
C HIS A 23 8.07 12.48 3.13
N LEU A 24 8.45 12.87 4.34
CA LEU A 24 7.54 12.99 5.48
C LEU A 24 7.82 14.31 6.23
N PRO A 25 6.78 14.90 6.84
CA PRO A 25 6.99 15.93 7.85
C PRO A 25 7.90 15.45 8.98
N LEU A 26 8.36 16.38 9.81
CA LEU A 26 9.08 16.01 11.03
C LEU A 26 8.18 15.13 11.93
N PRO A 27 8.73 14.15 12.67
CA PRO A 27 7.93 13.29 13.56
C PRO A 27 7.12 14.10 14.59
N SER A 28 7.61 15.27 15.00
CA SER A 28 6.91 16.19 15.92
C SER A 28 5.67 16.87 15.32
N ALA A 29 5.46 16.78 14.01
CA ALA A 29 4.27 17.32 13.34
C ALA A 29 3.08 16.35 13.37
N PHE A 30 3.29 15.13 13.83
CA PHE A 30 2.24 14.10 13.93
C PHE A 30 1.67 14.03 15.34
N ASP A 31 0.37 13.77 15.45
CA ASP A 31 -0.34 13.66 16.72
C ASP A 31 0.12 12.47 17.59
N SER A 32 0.75 11.47 16.99
CA SER A 32 1.27 10.28 17.67
C SER A 32 2.33 9.57 16.85
N ASN A 33 3.14 8.72 17.49
CA ASN A 33 4.06 7.81 16.79
C ASN A 33 3.31 6.90 15.82
N TYR A 34 2.13 6.41 16.20
CA TYR A 34 1.30 5.59 15.31
C TYR A 34 0.93 6.35 14.02
N ALA A 35 0.56 7.64 14.14
CA ALA A 35 0.23 8.44 12.97
C ALA A 35 1.44 8.61 12.05
N TYR A 36 2.63 8.85 12.59
CA TYR A 36 3.86 8.88 11.80
C TYR A 36 4.16 7.54 11.14
N ASP A 37 4.15 6.43 11.91
CA ASP A 37 4.50 5.11 11.43
C ASP A 37 3.53 4.62 10.35
N SER A 38 2.22 4.80 10.55
CA SER A 38 1.21 4.40 9.56
C SER A 38 1.31 5.21 8.27
N THR A 39 1.61 6.51 8.37
CA THR A 39 1.86 7.35 7.18
C THR A 39 3.14 6.91 6.47
N ALA A 40 4.21 6.62 7.20
CA ALA A 40 5.44 6.09 6.61
C ALA A 40 5.20 4.75 5.89
N LEU A 41 4.41 3.85 6.48
CA LEU A 41 4.04 2.58 5.85
C LEU A 41 3.22 2.78 4.58
N HIS A 42 2.31 3.77 4.56
CA HIS A 42 1.53 4.12 3.38
C HIS A 42 2.46 4.58 2.22
N GLU A 43 3.37 5.50 2.49
CA GLU A 43 4.30 6.00 1.46
C GLU A 43 5.31 4.91 1.02
N LEU A 44 5.75 4.06 1.94
CA LEU A 44 6.55 2.89 1.61
C LEU A 44 5.77 1.88 0.76
N ALA A 45 4.47 1.72 0.98
CA ALA A 45 3.62 0.86 0.15
C ALA A 45 3.54 1.38 -1.30
N HIS A 46 3.43 2.69 -1.51
CA HIS A 46 3.57 3.29 -2.85
C HIS A 46 4.92 2.96 -3.47
N SER A 47 6.00 3.06 -2.70
CA SER A 47 7.34 2.74 -3.21
C SER A 47 7.45 1.30 -3.71
N THR A 48 6.69 0.35 -3.15
CA THR A 48 6.69 -1.04 -3.65
C THR A 48 6.21 -1.15 -5.10
N GLY A 49 5.43 -0.18 -5.59
CA GLY A 49 4.96 -0.10 -6.98
C GLY A 49 6.03 0.33 -7.98
N HIS A 50 7.21 0.75 -7.54
CA HIS A 50 8.30 1.14 -8.44
C HIS A 50 8.66 0.03 -9.44
N PRO A 51 9.07 0.36 -10.69
CA PRO A 51 9.42 -0.64 -11.73
C PRO A 51 10.47 -1.66 -11.32
N SER A 52 11.40 -1.30 -10.42
CA SER A 52 12.42 -2.22 -9.90
C SER A 52 11.91 -3.19 -8.82
N ARG A 53 10.65 -3.08 -8.40
CA ARG A 53 10.03 -3.88 -7.34
C ARG A 53 8.79 -4.62 -7.88
N LEU A 54 7.59 -4.25 -7.45
CA LEU A 54 6.36 -4.94 -7.88
C LEU A 54 5.78 -4.39 -9.19
N ASN A 55 6.32 -3.28 -9.70
CA ASN A 55 5.99 -2.69 -11.01
C ASN A 55 4.48 -2.49 -11.22
N ARG A 56 3.81 -1.85 -10.26
CA ARG A 56 2.39 -1.48 -10.40
C ARG A 56 2.24 -0.24 -11.29
N ASP A 57 1.06 -0.08 -11.87
CA ASP A 57 0.72 1.14 -12.61
C ASP A 57 0.42 2.29 -11.64
N GLN A 58 1.34 3.23 -11.58
CA GLN A 58 1.26 4.45 -10.78
C GLN A 58 1.21 5.70 -11.68
N SER A 59 0.66 5.58 -12.89
CA SER A 59 0.55 6.68 -13.85
C SER A 59 -0.70 7.54 -13.67
N GLY A 60 -1.60 7.15 -12.75
CA GLY A 60 -2.85 7.85 -12.49
C GLY A 60 -2.63 9.28 -11.98
N PHE A 61 -3.36 10.24 -12.54
CA PHE A 61 -3.43 11.59 -12.00
C PHE A 61 -4.51 11.68 -10.90
N PHE A 62 -4.36 12.64 -10.01
CA PHE A 62 -5.29 12.87 -8.91
C PHE A 62 -6.76 12.88 -9.36
N GLY A 63 -7.60 12.07 -8.71
CA GLY A 63 -9.01 11.91 -9.04
C GLY A 63 -9.34 10.91 -10.14
N SER A 64 -8.34 10.28 -10.79
CA SER A 64 -8.58 9.19 -11.74
C SER A 64 -8.84 7.86 -11.02
N SER A 65 -9.47 6.90 -11.72
CA SER A 65 -9.71 5.56 -11.16
C SER A 65 -8.41 4.78 -10.91
N SER A 66 -7.36 4.99 -11.70
CA SER A 66 -6.04 4.40 -11.49
C SER A 66 -5.33 4.99 -10.27
N TYR A 67 -5.48 6.30 -10.04
CA TYR A 67 -5.01 6.93 -8.81
C TYR A 67 -5.74 6.35 -7.59
N ALA A 68 -7.09 6.33 -7.61
CA ALA A 68 -7.89 5.77 -6.52
C ALA A 68 -7.56 4.28 -6.23
N TYR A 69 -7.22 3.51 -7.27
CA TYR A 69 -6.79 2.14 -7.12
C TYR A 69 -5.44 2.04 -6.36
N GLU A 70 -4.45 2.82 -6.77
CA GLU A 70 -3.11 2.80 -6.13
C GLU A 70 -3.17 3.30 -4.68
N GLU A 71 -3.98 4.32 -4.40
CA GLU A 71 -4.25 4.79 -3.03
C GLU A 71 -4.87 3.67 -2.16
N LEU A 72 -5.85 2.95 -2.71
CA LEU A 72 -6.47 1.83 -2.01
C LEU A 72 -5.44 0.71 -1.73
N VAL A 73 -4.58 0.41 -2.69
CA VAL A 73 -3.49 -0.57 -2.49
C VAL A 73 -2.55 -0.12 -1.38
N ALA A 74 -2.11 1.14 -1.39
CA ALA A 74 -1.19 1.68 -0.39
C ALA A 74 -1.82 1.68 1.01
N GLU A 75 -3.06 2.13 1.12
CA GLU A 75 -3.80 2.17 2.39
C GLU A 75 -4.00 0.79 2.99
N MET A 76 -4.46 -0.16 2.19
CA MET A 76 -4.65 -1.54 2.66
C MET A 76 -3.33 -2.20 3.04
N SER A 77 -2.25 -1.92 2.31
CA SER A 77 -0.91 -2.40 2.66
C SER A 77 -0.47 -1.86 4.02
N ALA A 78 -0.64 -0.56 4.25
CA ALA A 78 -0.34 0.08 5.53
C ALA A 78 -1.19 -0.52 6.67
N CYS A 79 -2.48 -0.81 6.43
CA CYS A 79 -3.34 -1.49 7.40
C CYS A 79 -2.82 -2.89 7.75
N PHE A 80 -2.41 -3.70 6.75
CA PHE A 80 -1.87 -5.03 6.99
C PHE A 80 -0.58 -4.98 7.82
N MET A 81 0.32 -4.05 7.51
CA MET A 81 1.57 -3.84 8.24
C MET A 81 1.34 -3.28 9.64
N SER A 82 0.40 -2.34 9.79
CA SER A 82 0.10 -1.69 11.07
C SER A 82 -0.47 -2.66 12.11
N ALA A 83 -1.06 -3.78 11.68
CA ALA A 83 -1.53 -4.81 12.61
C ALA A 83 -0.39 -5.42 13.45
N GLY A 84 0.87 -5.32 12.98
CA GLY A 84 2.08 -5.74 13.70
C GLY A 84 2.71 -4.64 14.57
N LEU A 85 2.21 -3.38 14.51
CA LEU A 85 2.73 -2.29 15.33
C LEU A 85 2.26 -2.44 16.78
N GLU A 86 3.15 -2.14 17.73
CA GLU A 86 2.84 -2.19 19.17
C GLU A 86 1.91 -1.06 19.62
N THR A 87 1.78 0.00 18.83
CA THR A 87 0.98 1.20 19.14
C THR A 87 -0.44 1.06 18.57
N GLN A 88 -1.43 1.60 19.30
CA GLN A 88 -2.83 1.56 18.87
C GLN A 88 -3.25 2.86 18.18
N PRO A 89 -4.07 2.78 17.12
CA PRO A 89 -4.60 3.96 16.45
C PRO A 89 -5.57 4.73 17.37
N SER A 90 -5.58 6.05 17.26
CA SER A 90 -6.66 6.86 17.84
C SER A 90 -7.98 6.61 17.13
N GLN A 91 -9.13 6.86 17.79
CA GLN A 91 -10.43 6.73 17.14
C GLN A 91 -10.55 7.65 15.91
N GLN A 92 -10.02 8.85 15.98
CA GLN A 92 -10.02 9.78 14.85
C GLN A 92 -9.20 9.24 13.66
N HIS A 93 -8.07 8.59 13.92
CA HIS A 93 -7.26 7.95 12.87
C HIS A 93 -8.06 6.84 12.18
N ILE A 94 -8.73 5.98 12.96
CA ILE A 94 -9.61 4.93 12.43
C ILE A 94 -10.74 5.51 11.56
N ASP A 95 -11.36 6.60 12.00
CA ASP A 95 -12.47 7.22 11.26
C ASP A 95 -12.00 7.90 9.97
N ASN A 96 -10.82 8.50 9.97
CA ASN A 96 -10.19 9.03 8.76
C ASN A 96 -9.91 7.92 7.74
N HIS A 97 -9.30 6.81 8.16
CA HIS A 97 -9.05 5.66 7.31
C HIS A 97 -10.34 5.09 6.70
N LYS A 98 -11.39 4.93 7.50
CA LYS A 98 -12.70 4.48 7.01
C LYS A 98 -13.26 5.41 5.93
N ALA A 99 -13.17 6.73 6.12
CA ALA A 99 -13.66 7.70 5.16
C ALA A 99 -12.91 7.61 3.82
N TYR A 100 -11.57 7.47 3.84
CA TYR A 100 -10.76 7.28 2.65
C TYR A 100 -11.10 5.97 1.94
N VAL A 101 -11.11 4.85 2.64
CA VAL A 101 -11.45 3.54 2.07
C VAL A 101 -12.86 3.55 1.45
N GLN A 102 -13.85 4.18 2.10
CA GLN A 102 -15.19 4.31 1.56
C GLN A 102 -15.22 5.14 0.27
N SER A 103 -14.47 6.23 0.20
CA SER A 103 -14.36 7.06 -1.00
C SER A 103 -13.76 6.28 -2.18
N TRP A 104 -12.69 5.53 -1.94
CA TRP A 104 -12.05 4.74 -3.00
C TRP A 104 -12.92 3.56 -3.44
N ILE A 105 -13.56 2.85 -2.51
CA ILE A 105 -14.53 1.79 -2.85
C ILE A 105 -15.66 2.36 -3.72
N GLN A 106 -16.16 3.54 -3.42
CA GLN A 106 -17.19 4.16 -4.24
C GLN A 106 -16.70 4.48 -5.65
N SER A 107 -15.43 4.94 -5.79
CA SER A 107 -14.81 5.23 -7.09
C SER A 107 -14.63 3.98 -7.97
N ILE A 108 -14.54 2.79 -7.37
CA ILE A 108 -14.38 1.50 -8.08
C ILE A 108 -15.63 0.62 -8.03
N ARG A 109 -16.73 1.12 -7.47
CA ARG A 109 -17.98 0.36 -7.20
C ARG A 109 -18.56 -0.33 -8.43
N GLU A 110 -18.38 0.25 -9.60
CA GLU A 110 -18.87 -0.33 -10.86
C GLU A 110 -18.02 -1.51 -11.36
N LYS A 111 -16.88 -1.79 -10.69
CA LYS A 111 -15.95 -2.85 -11.05
C LYS A 111 -15.55 -3.64 -9.79
N PRO A 112 -16.42 -4.56 -9.29
CA PRO A 112 -16.15 -5.32 -8.06
C PRO A 112 -14.83 -6.09 -8.07
N ASP A 113 -14.43 -6.60 -9.25
CA ASP A 113 -13.16 -7.30 -9.43
C ASP A 113 -11.95 -6.41 -9.12
N THR A 114 -12.09 -5.09 -9.30
CA THR A 114 -11.04 -4.11 -8.99
C THR A 114 -10.70 -4.12 -7.49
N LEU A 115 -11.68 -4.26 -6.61
CA LEU A 115 -11.44 -4.36 -5.16
C LEU A 115 -10.65 -5.63 -4.82
N ILE A 116 -11.01 -6.76 -5.41
CA ILE A 116 -10.31 -8.03 -5.19
C ILE A 116 -8.85 -7.91 -5.67
N HIS A 117 -8.61 -7.27 -6.81
CA HIS A 117 -7.27 -7.02 -7.31
C HIS A 117 -6.48 -6.09 -6.38
N ALA A 118 -7.10 -5.03 -5.87
CA ALA A 118 -6.46 -4.10 -4.93
C ALA A 118 -6.05 -4.80 -3.62
N ILE A 119 -6.90 -5.68 -3.08
CA ILE A 119 -6.57 -6.50 -1.90
C ILE A 119 -5.35 -7.39 -2.15
N LYS A 120 -5.28 -8.03 -3.32
CA LYS A 120 -4.15 -8.90 -3.70
C LYS A 120 -2.86 -8.11 -3.89
N ASP A 121 -2.94 -6.97 -4.54
CA ASP A 121 -1.78 -6.10 -4.75
C ASP A 121 -1.31 -5.49 -3.42
N ALA A 122 -2.23 -5.16 -2.50
CA ALA A 122 -1.91 -4.72 -1.15
C ALA A 122 -1.22 -5.82 -0.33
N GLN A 123 -1.72 -7.07 -0.41
CA GLN A 123 -1.07 -8.19 0.26
C GLN A 123 0.32 -8.46 -0.32
N ALA A 124 0.49 -8.35 -1.64
CA ALA A 124 1.80 -8.50 -2.28
C ALA A 124 2.77 -7.40 -1.84
N ALA A 125 2.30 -6.16 -1.69
CA ALA A 125 3.09 -5.05 -1.20
C ALA A 125 3.50 -5.25 0.26
N ALA A 126 2.57 -5.63 1.15
CA ALA A 126 2.85 -5.93 2.55
C ALA A 126 3.87 -7.08 2.68
N ASN A 127 3.66 -8.21 1.98
CA ASN A 127 4.60 -9.33 1.98
C ASN A 127 6.00 -8.93 1.49
N TYR A 128 6.07 -8.04 0.49
CA TYR A 128 7.36 -7.51 0.01
C TYR A 128 8.04 -6.65 1.07
N MET A 129 7.29 -5.81 1.77
CA MET A 129 7.79 -4.96 2.86
C MET A 129 8.27 -5.82 4.02
N ASP A 130 7.50 -6.84 4.44
CA ASP A 130 7.89 -7.81 5.48
C ASP A 130 9.18 -8.54 5.13
N TYR A 131 9.30 -9.00 3.88
CA TYR A 131 10.53 -9.63 3.40
C TYR A 131 11.72 -8.67 3.46
N LYS A 132 11.54 -7.42 3.04
CA LYS A 132 12.61 -6.41 3.05
C LYS A 132 12.94 -5.87 4.44
N ALA A 133 12.03 -6.02 5.39
CA ALA A 133 12.24 -5.74 6.81
C ALA A 133 12.82 -6.96 7.58
N GLU A 134 13.07 -8.08 6.88
CA GLU A 134 13.57 -9.35 7.46
C GLU A 134 12.59 -9.96 8.50
N LEU A 135 11.30 -9.59 8.43
CA LEU A 135 10.24 -10.15 9.27
C LEU A 135 9.81 -11.55 8.80
N ILE A 136 10.00 -11.83 7.51
CA ILE A 136 9.81 -13.15 6.90
C ILE A 136 11.03 -13.54 6.08
N THR A 137 11.28 -14.84 5.98
CA THR A 137 12.39 -15.39 5.19
C THR A 137 12.12 -15.31 3.68
N GLU A 138 13.16 -15.41 2.86
CA GLU A 138 13.02 -15.48 1.40
C GLU A 138 12.16 -16.67 0.94
N GLN A 139 12.24 -17.81 1.67
CA GLN A 139 11.43 -18.99 1.35
C GLN A 139 9.94 -18.75 1.60
N GLU A 140 9.59 -18.11 2.72
CA GLU A 140 8.22 -17.72 3.05
C GLU A 140 7.70 -16.70 2.04
N TYR A 141 8.49 -15.69 1.71
CA TYR A 141 8.13 -14.71 0.69
C TYR A 141 7.85 -15.36 -0.66
N LYS A 142 8.71 -16.26 -1.14
CA LYS A 142 8.50 -16.99 -2.41
C LYS A 142 7.23 -17.85 -2.39
N LYS A 143 6.93 -18.49 -1.26
CA LYS A 143 5.69 -19.26 -1.08
C LYS A 143 4.45 -18.38 -1.16
N LEU A 144 4.48 -17.22 -0.49
CA LEU A 144 3.39 -16.24 -0.53
C LEU A 144 3.18 -15.68 -1.94
N GLN A 145 4.26 -15.39 -2.67
CA GLN A 145 4.20 -14.97 -4.07
C GLN A 145 3.61 -16.06 -4.99
N GLY A 146 3.95 -17.33 -4.78
CA GLY A 146 3.41 -18.47 -5.51
C GLY A 146 1.88 -18.54 -5.39
N ASN A 147 1.36 -18.42 -4.18
CA ASN A 147 -0.08 -18.41 -3.91
C ASN A 147 -0.81 -17.26 -4.62
N VAL A 148 -0.22 -16.06 -4.65
CA VAL A 148 -0.79 -14.90 -5.37
C VAL A 148 -0.84 -15.14 -6.87
N LEU A 149 0.19 -15.79 -7.44
CA LEU A 149 0.27 -16.09 -8.88
C LEU A 149 -0.72 -17.19 -9.30
N GLU A 150 -0.94 -18.20 -8.46
CA GLU A 150 -1.91 -19.26 -8.71
C GLU A 150 -3.34 -18.70 -8.75
N VAL A 151 -3.69 -17.87 -7.78
CA VAL A 151 -5.01 -17.21 -7.74
C VAL A 151 -5.22 -16.32 -8.98
N LYS A 152 -4.19 -15.57 -9.41
CA LYS A 152 -4.26 -14.77 -10.66
C LYS A 152 -4.44 -15.62 -11.92
N LYS A 153 -3.92 -16.85 -11.96
CA LYS A 153 -4.11 -17.77 -13.09
C LYS A 153 -5.53 -18.35 -13.14
N GLU A 154 -6.07 -18.78 -12.00
CA GLU A 154 -7.43 -19.30 -11.91
C GLU A 154 -8.48 -18.25 -12.29
N GLU A 155 -8.28 -16.98 -11.93
CA GLU A 155 -9.17 -15.89 -12.32
C GLU A 155 -9.14 -15.64 -13.83
N LYS A 156 -7.96 -15.61 -14.45
CA LYS A 156 -7.87 -15.49 -15.91
C LYS A 156 -8.60 -16.61 -16.61
N GLN A 157 -8.50 -17.83 -16.10
CA GLN A 157 -9.18 -18.99 -16.70
C GLN A 157 -10.71 -18.87 -16.61
N ARG A 158 -11.25 -18.43 -15.48
CA ARG A 158 -12.72 -18.21 -15.30
C ARG A 158 -13.29 -17.11 -16.20
N VAL A 159 -12.49 -16.12 -16.59
CA VAL A 159 -12.91 -15.04 -17.51
C VAL A 159 -13.02 -15.55 -18.95
N TRP A 160 -12.22 -16.56 -19.35
CA TRP A 160 -12.25 -17.16 -20.68
C TRP A 160 -13.34 -18.21 -20.85
N GLU A 161 -13.91 -18.72 -19.75
CA GLU A 161 -14.96 -19.73 -19.73
C GLU A 161 -16.40 -19.15 -19.66
N ARG A 162 -16.53 -17.82 -19.66
CA ARG A 162 -17.80 -17.07 -19.71
C ARG A 162 -17.99 -16.37 -21.03
#